data_ef228ae3751275a127d6c66c43327e63
#
_entry.id   ef228ae3751275a127d6c66c43327e63
#
_cell.length_a   1.000
_cell.length_b   1.000
_cell.length_c   1.000
_cell.angle_alpha   90.00
_cell.angle_beta   90.00
_cell.angle_gamma   90.00
#
_symmetry.space_group_name_H-M   'P 1'
#
loop_
_entity.id
_entity.type
_entity.pdbx_description
1 polymer ?
#
loop_
_entity_poly.entity_id
_entity_poly.type
_entity_poly.pdbx_seq_one_letter_code
_entity_poly.pdbx_strand_id
1 'polypeptide(L)'
;MTLLVIALLVFPTPPSWATCGGGGGGGRGGMASGPMGDQQVYRVPWKLIQPNDPPTNDGLLLYWFPSSQQEFERSSLLNSRTLSLYAAQCVTLGVVDVRTPIGQKFVAGDKLPLAVLAQPDGTLVGKAENKDGYLKVEQVEKLLEAELKKRESAIKEKIEDAKSKAKSGDSQSAIQEYRAVLEQKCLFPGKAKDAAKALKKLGVTDIAQVFDAPVFEAGRSAKIERTMVEGLVAENQADYLKAEKLYSEAHRMDPADPAPLRYLGELYRHDIGDWGKARKMFDEILAMPGDPLSRAVAMHGLGKMTIHDGEFKKGLGLMESSVREYPLALAYRNLSVYWNSEGDAAKADYYVKKALELDPKDAYNLVFAAAFMAGNGHGEEALKIAKENEALLPGSYNLAAVYAQAGQKDKALELLKRHFFEYERYQAVRTKEMMEARVDAVFASIKNDPQFVALTSGADGKLDAARPMKAQPGAAPPGN
;
A
#
# COMPACT_ATOMS: atom_id res chain seq x y z
N MET A 1 -28.86 -13.91 56.94
CA MET A 1 -27.95 -14.22 55.81
C MET A 1 -28.17 -13.17 54.74
N THR A 2 -27.38 -12.09 54.80
CA THR A 2 -27.55 -10.93 53.92
C THR A 2 -26.49 -11.04 52.82
N LEU A 3 -26.90 -11.32 51.60
CA LEU A 3 -26.02 -11.35 50.44
C LEU A 3 -25.59 -9.92 50.07
N LEU A 4 -24.31 -9.62 50.26
CA LEU A 4 -23.69 -8.38 49.80
C LEU A 4 -23.37 -8.52 48.29
N VAL A 5 -24.16 -7.86 47.44
CA VAL A 5 -23.88 -7.73 46.02
C VAL A 5 -22.82 -6.63 45.85
N ILE A 6 -21.58 -7.00 45.61
CA ILE A 6 -20.51 -6.07 45.23
C ILE A 6 -20.74 -5.76 43.72
N ALA A 7 -21.30 -4.59 43.43
CA ALA A 7 -21.32 -4.04 42.10
C ALA A 7 -19.89 -3.59 41.75
N LEU A 8 -19.19 -4.37 40.92
CA LEU A 8 -17.98 -3.92 40.24
C LEU A 8 -18.35 -2.82 39.25
N LEU A 9 -18.09 -1.58 39.65
CA LEU A 9 -18.08 -0.45 38.73
C LEU A 9 -16.90 -0.62 37.77
N VAL A 10 -17.19 -1.18 36.61
CA VAL A 10 -16.27 -1.15 35.47
C VAL A 10 -16.28 0.29 34.97
N PHE A 11 -15.28 1.08 35.37
CA PHE A 11 -15.02 2.35 34.73
C PHE A 11 -14.59 2.06 33.28
N PRO A 12 -15.21 2.68 32.25
CA PRO A 12 -14.70 2.58 30.90
C PRO A 12 -13.29 3.17 30.90
N THR A 13 -12.31 2.35 30.55
CA THR A 13 -10.95 2.84 30.29
C THR A 13 -11.07 3.87 29.16
N PRO A 14 -10.44 5.05 29.28
CA PRO A 14 -10.43 6.02 28.19
C PRO A 14 -9.85 5.36 26.94
N PRO A 15 -10.35 5.68 25.75
CA PRO A 15 -9.84 5.11 24.52
C PRO A 15 -8.34 5.37 24.44
N SER A 16 -7.55 4.29 24.39
CA SER A 16 -6.13 4.39 24.16
C SER A 16 -5.93 4.84 22.72
N TRP A 17 -5.49 6.04 22.51
CA TRP A 17 -5.07 6.58 21.22
C TRP A 17 -3.71 5.98 20.87
N ALA A 18 -3.68 4.65 20.75
CA ALA A 18 -2.47 3.98 20.36
C ALA A 18 -2.06 4.44 18.98
N THR A 19 -1.04 5.23 18.94
CA THR A 19 -0.33 5.51 17.71
C THR A 19 0.48 4.31 17.33
N CYS A 20 0.30 3.88 16.13
CA CYS A 20 1.37 3.20 15.46
C CYS A 20 2.48 4.22 15.30
N GLY A 21 3.46 4.20 16.20
CA GLY A 21 4.65 4.98 16.07
C GLY A 21 5.23 4.76 14.68
N GLY A 22 4.87 5.63 13.78
CA GLY A 22 5.54 5.80 12.52
C GLY A 22 6.80 6.56 12.83
N GLY A 23 7.68 5.95 13.62
CA GLY A 23 8.98 6.51 13.87
C GLY A 23 9.66 6.76 12.54
N GLY A 24 10.14 7.96 12.37
CA GLY A 24 10.87 8.37 11.18
C GLY A 24 11.91 7.32 10.79
N GLY A 25 11.93 6.97 9.54
CA GLY A 25 12.94 6.11 8.94
C GLY A 25 12.62 4.63 8.84
N GLY A 26 11.48 4.15 9.34
CA GLY A 26 11.12 2.72 9.22
C GLY A 26 9.80 2.49 8.51
N GLY A 27 9.17 3.50 8.05
CA GLY A 27 7.74 3.53 7.88
C GLY A 27 7.15 3.07 6.56
N ARG A 28 7.90 2.58 5.61
CA ARG A 28 7.34 1.85 4.46
C ARG A 28 7.29 0.35 4.70
N GLY A 29 7.17 -0.05 5.96
CA GLY A 29 6.93 -1.41 6.37
C GLY A 29 5.61 -1.94 5.85
N GLY A 30 5.65 -2.53 4.73
CA GLY A 30 4.55 -3.08 3.95
C GLY A 30 4.89 -3.14 2.48
N MET A 31 5.85 -2.36 2.04
CA MET A 31 6.54 -2.61 0.78
C MET A 31 7.74 -3.48 1.15
N ALA A 32 7.61 -4.79 0.92
CA ALA A 32 8.57 -5.79 1.31
C ALA A 32 10.01 -5.30 1.16
N SER A 33 10.75 -5.41 2.25
CA SER A 33 12.19 -5.48 2.23
C SER A 33 12.58 -6.77 1.49
N GLY A 34 12.56 -6.71 0.15
CA GLY A 34 13.28 -7.67 -0.67
C GLY A 34 14.77 -7.51 -0.39
N PRO A 35 15.58 -8.56 -0.62
CA PRO A 35 17.02 -8.47 -0.43
C PRO A 35 17.56 -7.26 -1.19
N MET A 36 18.39 -6.48 -0.53
CA MET A 36 19.06 -5.29 -1.03
C MET A 36 19.64 -5.49 -2.43
N GLY A 37 19.32 -4.62 -3.37
CA GLY A 37 19.97 -4.56 -4.69
C GLY A 37 19.35 -3.54 -5.60
N ASP A 38 18.04 -3.49 -5.75
CA ASP A 38 17.40 -2.57 -6.68
C ASP A 38 16.38 -1.70 -5.97
N GLN A 39 16.55 -0.38 -6.10
CA GLN A 39 15.63 0.63 -5.61
C GLN A 39 14.34 0.60 -6.44
N GLN A 40 13.44 -0.30 -6.07
CA GLN A 40 12.25 -0.59 -6.87
C GLN A 40 11.07 0.27 -6.41
N VAL A 41 10.67 1.20 -7.24
CA VAL A 41 9.58 2.14 -6.99
C VAL A 41 8.22 1.64 -7.48
N TYR A 42 8.19 0.68 -8.41
CA TYR A 42 6.97 0.11 -8.97
C TYR A 42 6.77 -1.33 -8.48
N ARG A 43 5.93 -1.50 -7.48
CA ARG A 43 5.51 -2.83 -7.05
C ARG A 43 4.23 -3.21 -7.76
N VAL A 44 4.24 -4.37 -8.42
CA VAL A 44 3.07 -4.93 -9.09
C VAL A 44 2.07 -5.41 -8.05
N PRO A 45 0.80 -4.99 -8.11
CA PRO A 45 -0.20 -5.31 -7.09
C PRO A 45 -0.81 -6.71 -7.28
N TRP A 46 0.03 -7.74 -7.22
CA TRP A 46 -0.42 -9.12 -7.28
C TRP A 46 -1.29 -9.47 -6.07
N LYS A 47 -2.47 -10.01 -6.29
CA LYS A 47 -3.37 -10.53 -5.25
C LYS A 47 -3.30 -12.05 -5.21
N LEU A 48 -3.22 -12.64 -4.02
CA LEU A 48 -3.40 -14.07 -3.86
C LEU A 48 -4.88 -14.42 -4.09
N ILE A 49 -5.17 -15.15 -5.15
CA ILE A 49 -6.53 -15.54 -5.51
C ILE A 49 -6.97 -16.72 -4.64
N GLN A 50 -8.05 -16.53 -3.91
CA GLN A 50 -8.67 -17.57 -3.09
C GLN A 50 -9.76 -18.29 -3.88
N PRO A 51 -10.05 -19.57 -3.58
CA PRO A 51 -11.08 -20.34 -4.28
C PRO A 51 -12.48 -19.72 -4.26
N ASN A 52 -12.76 -18.90 -3.24
CA ASN A 52 -14.06 -18.25 -3.01
C ASN A 52 -14.08 -16.76 -3.40
N ASP A 53 -13.00 -16.25 -4.01
CA ASP A 53 -13.00 -14.87 -4.47
C ASP A 53 -14.05 -14.69 -5.56
N PRO A 54 -14.83 -13.60 -5.52
CA PRO A 54 -15.81 -13.34 -6.56
C PRO A 54 -15.10 -13.16 -7.91
N PRO A 55 -15.68 -13.67 -9.01
CA PRO A 55 -15.13 -13.43 -10.33
C PRO A 55 -15.11 -11.94 -10.60
N THR A 56 -14.00 -11.45 -11.14
CA THR A 56 -13.89 -10.06 -11.61
C THR A 56 -14.64 -9.97 -12.94
N ASN A 57 -15.58 -9.04 -13.02
CA ASN A 57 -16.50 -8.95 -14.17
C ASN A 57 -15.97 -8.13 -15.36
N ASP A 58 -14.86 -7.40 -15.19
CA ASP A 58 -14.37 -6.45 -16.19
C ASP A 58 -12.90 -6.67 -16.53
N GLY A 59 -12.56 -6.46 -17.79
CA GLY A 59 -11.18 -6.37 -18.25
C GLY A 59 -10.51 -7.68 -18.65
N LEU A 60 -9.30 -7.88 -18.22
CA LEU A 60 -8.47 -9.08 -18.45
C LEU A 60 -7.98 -9.65 -17.13
N LEU A 61 -7.76 -10.96 -17.10
CA LEU A 61 -7.21 -11.68 -15.96
C LEU A 61 -5.80 -12.18 -16.32
N LEU A 62 -4.81 -11.72 -15.57
CA LEU A 62 -3.44 -12.19 -15.69
C LEU A 62 -3.11 -13.00 -14.44
N TYR A 63 -3.04 -14.31 -14.57
CA TYR A 63 -2.69 -15.23 -13.49
C TYR A 63 -1.23 -15.63 -13.55
N TRP A 64 -0.57 -15.57 -12.41
CA TRP A 64 0.78 -16.08 -12.22
C TRP A 64 0.75 -17.30 -11.31
N PHE A 65 1.39 -18.38 -11.75
CA PHE A 65 1.57 -19.64 -11.05
C PHE A 65 3.06 -19.83 -10.71
N PRO A 66 3.51 -19.38 -9.55
CA PRO A 66 4.91 -19.57 -9.14
C PRO A 66 5.22 -21.05 -8.90
N SER A 67 6.48 -21.45 -9.11
CA SER A 67 6.93 -22.83 -8.86
C SER A 67 7.17 -23.11 -7.38
N SER A 68 7.48 -22.08 -6.59
CA SER A 68 7.75 -22.16 -5.15
C SER A 68 7.65 -20.77 -4.51
N GLN A 69 7.58 -20.73 -3.17
CA GLN A 69 7.67 -19.51 -2.40
C GLN A 69 8.98 -18.75 -2.67
N GLN A 70 10.09 -19.45 -2.81
CA GLN A 70 11.38 -18.83 -3.09
C GLN A 70 11.43 -18.19 -4.49
N GLU A 71 10.83 -18.82 -5.49
CA GLU A 71 10.72 -18.24 -6.83
C GLU A 71 9.82 -17.00 -6.81
N PHE A 72 8.69 -17.06 -6.11
CA PHE A 72 7.80 -15.93 -5.92
C PHE A 72 8.54 -14.72 -5.33
N GLU A 73 9.24 -14.90 -4.20
CA GLU A 73 9.95 -13.81 -3.49
C GLU A 73 11.08 -13.15 -4.32
N ARG A 74 11.65 -13.87 -5.28
CA ARG A 74 12.80 -13.41 -6.09
C ARG A 74 12.42 -13.05 -7.53
N SER A 75 11.15 -13.16 -7.88
CA SER A 75 10.71 -12.96 -9.26
C SER A 75 10.75 -11.51 -9.69
N SER A 76 11.20 -11.28 -10.92
CA SER A 76 11.10 -9.96 -11.57
C SER A 76 9.66 -9.50 -11.79
N LEU A 77 8.68 -10.42 -11.71
CA LEU A 77 7.24 -10.11 -11.83
C LEU A 77 6.72 -9.27 -10.67
N LEU A 78 7.44 -9.18 -9.57
CA LEU A 78 7.04 -8.35 -8.43
C LEU A 78 7.17 -6.85 -8.71
N ASN A 79 7.99 -6.48 -9.70
CA ASN A 79 8.35 -5.08 -9.93
C ASN A 79 8.35 -4.77 -11.43
N SER A 80 7.37 -3.99 -11.85
CA SER A 80 7.23 -3.51 -13.22
C SER A 80 6.28 -2.32 -13.24
N ARG A 81 6.74 -1.21 -13.83
CA ARG A 81 5.86 -0.06 -14.08
C ARG A 81 4.73 -0.44 -15.05
N THR A 82 5.06 -1.15 -16.12
CA THR A 82 4.09 -1.59 -17.15
C THR A 82 2.96 -2.41 -16.54
N LEU A 83 3.27 -3.45 -15.76
CA LEU A 83 2.24 -4.29 -15.12
C LEU A 83 1.44 -3.50 -14.06
N SER A 84 2.09 -2.61 -13.30
CA SER A 84 1.39 -1.75 -12.33
C SER A 84 0.38 -0.82 -13.02
N LEU A 85 0.73 -0.24 -14.17
CA LEU A 85 -0.17 0.59 -14.95
C LEU A 85 -1.32 -0.21 -15.56
N TYR A 86 -1.08 -1.43 -16.03
CA TYR A 86 -2.16 -2.30 -16.50
C TYR A 86 -3.10 -2.71 -15.37
N ALA A 87 -2.60 -2.89 -14.15
CA ALA A 87 -3.46 -3.09 -12.98
C ALA A 87 -4.41 -1.90 -12.72
N ALA A 88 -3.96 -0.68 -13.03
CA ALA A 88 -4.82 0.51 -13.01
C ALA A 88 -5.80 0.58 -14.21
N GLN A 89 -5.63 -0.26 -15.23
CA GLN A 89 -6.42 -0.30 -16.45
C GLN A 89 -7.28 -1.56 -16.60
N CYS A 90 -7.95 -2.01 -15.54
CA CYS A 90 -8.82 -3.18 -15.54
C CYS A 90 -8.13 -4.50 -15.94
N VAL A 91 -6.84 -4.65 -15.68
CA VAL A 91 -6.17 -5.95 -15.70
C VAL A 91 -6.04 -6.45 -14.28
N THR A 92 -6.77 -7.50 -13.94
CA THR A 92 -6.65 -8.14 -12.63
C THR A 92 -5.39 -9.01 -12.61
N LEU A 93 -4.50 -8.75 -11.64
CA LEU A 93 -3.26 -9.49 -11.46
C LEU A 93 -3.40 -10.45 -10.27
N GLY A 94 -3.37 -11.76 -10.54
CA GLY A 94 -3.58 -12.78 -9.54
C GLY A 94 -2.43 -13.79 -9.42
N VAL A 95 -1.98 -14.06 -8.20
CA VAL A 95 -1.14 -15.23 -7.90
C VAL A 95 -2.05 -16.39 -7.53
N VAL A 96 -1.87 -17.53 -8.15
CA VAL A 96 -2.78 -18.69 -8.01
C VAL A 96 -2.01 -19.92 -7.61
N ASP A 97 -2.49 -20.60 -6.57
CA ASP A 97 -2.00 -21.94 -6.21
C ASP A 97 -2.48 -22.97 -7.26
N VAL A 98 -1.55 -23.72 -7.81
CA VAL A 98 -1.83 -24.75 -8.84
C VAL A 98 -2.78 -25.84 -8.37
N ARG A 99 -2.92 -26.05 -7.05
CA ARG A 99 -3.83 -27.04 -6.46
C ARG A 99 -5.29 -26.59 -6.45
N THR A 100 -5.55 -25.32 -6.69
CA THR A 100 -6.91 -24.77 -6.77
C THR A 100 -7.60 -25.19 -8.08
N PRO A 101 -8.94 -25.14 -8.17
CA PRO A 101 -9.65 -25.42 -9.43
C PRO A 101 -9.19 -24.54 -10.59
N ILE A 102 -8.86 -23.26 -10.34
CA ILE A 102 -8.30 -22.34 -11.33
C ILE A 102 -6.94 -22.83 -11.80
N GLY A 103 -6.06 -23.23 -10.87
CA GLY A 103 -4.74 -23.77 -11.19
C GLY A 103 -4.83 -25.03 -12.03
N GLN A 104 -5.66 -25.99 -11.64
CA GLN A 104 -5.88 -27.22 -12.39
C GLN A 104 -6.41 -26.97 -13.81
N LYS A 105 -7.33 -25.98 -13.96
CA LYS A 105 -7.87 -25.61 -15.28
C LYS A 105 -6.80 -25.08 -16.24
N PHE A 106 -5.90 -24.23 -15.76
CA PHE A 106 -4.99 -23.49 -16.64
C PHE A 106 -3.60 -24.11 -16.77
N VAL A 107 -3.08 -24.79 -15.75
CA VAL A 107 -1.73 -25.34 -15.77
C VAL A 107 -1.67 -26.68 -16.53
N ALA A 108 -2.63 -27.59 -16.33
CA ALA A 108 -2.85 -28.81 -17.12
C ALA A 108 -1.58 -29.55 -17.62
N GLY A 109 -0.54 -29.65 -16.76
CA GLY A 109 0.72 -30.33 -17.10
C GLY A 109 1.85 -29.44 -17.61
N ASP A 110 1.63 -28.13 -17.74
CA ASP A 110 2.68 -27.17 -18.07
C ASP A 110 3.73 -27.05 -16.96
N LYS A 111 4.95 -26.62 -17.33
CA LYS A 111 6.02 -26.40 -16.38
C LYS A 111 5.85 -25.06 -15.66
N LEU A 112 6.11 -25.05 -14.35
CA LEU A 112 6.11 -23.83 -13.54
C LEU A 112 7.52 -23.19 -13.49
N PRO A 113 7.62 -21.87 -13.28
CA PRO A 113 6.54 -20.87 -13.19
C PRO A 113 5.86 -20.62 -14.55
N LEU A 114 4.59 -20.18 -14.51
CA LEU A 114 3.75 -19.92 -15.69
C LEU A 114 2.92 -18.67 -15.47
N ALA A 115 2.72 -17.86 -16.53
CA ALA A 115 1.68 -16.84 -16.52
C ALA A 115 0.62 -17.13 -17.58
N VAL A 116 -0.63 -16.87 -17.23
CA VAL A 116 -1.81 -17.16 -18.07
C VAL A 116 -2.64 -15.89 -18.19
N LEU A 117 -2.93 -15.49 -19.42
CA LEU A 117 -3.87 -14.44 -19.71
C LEU A 117 -5.22 -15.07 -20.08
N ALA A 118 -6.27 -14.61 -19.40
CA ALA A 118 -7.62 -15.11 -19.61
C ALA A 118 -8.64 -13.95 -19.69
N GLN A 119 -9.83 -14.25 -20.24
CA GLN A 119 -10.98 -13.37 -20.15
C GLN A 119 -11.71 -13.55 -18.82
N PRO A 120 -12.60 -12.60 -18.42
CA PRO A 120 -13.37 -12.72 -17.18
C PRO A 120 -14.23 -13.98 -17.09
N ASP A 121 -14.70 -14.51 -18.21
CA ASP A 121 -15.43 -15.79 -18.30
C ASP A 121 -14.54 -17.03 -18.12
N GLY A 122 -13.24 -16.82 -17.95
CA GLY A 122 -12.24 -17.88 -17.83
C GLY A 122 -11.83 -18.52 -19.16
N THR A 123 -12.11 -17.88 -20.29
CA THR A 123 -11.59 -18.29 -21.60
C THR A 123 -10.10 -17.97 -21.68
N LEU A 124 -9.28 -18.97 -22.03
CA LEU A 124 -7.83 -18.81 -22.20
C LEU A 124 -7.54 -17.90 -23.40
N VAL A 125 -6.72 -16.88 -23.20
CA VAL A 125 -6.24 -15.98 -24.25
C VAL A 125 -4.83 -16.37 -24.67
N GLY A 126 -3.94 -16.65 -23.73
CA GLY A 126 -2.58 -17.07 -24.02
C GLY A 126 -1.78 -17.39 -22.77
N LYS A 127 -0.56 -17.90 -22.97
CA LYS A 127 0.37 -18.27 -21.90
C LYS A 127 1.74 -17.68 -22.15
N ALA A 128 2.43 -17.32 -21.08
CA ALA A 128 3.87 -17.05 -21.07
C ALA A 128 4.55 -18.18 -20.28
N GLU A 129 5.23 -19.05 -21.03
CA GLU A 129 5.91 -20.22 -20.48
C GLU A 129 7.32 -19.85 -20.02
N ASN A 130 7.78 -20.48 -18.95
CA ASN A 130 9.14 -20.29 -18.49
C ASN A 130 10.15 -20.93 -19.47
N LYS A 131 11.32 -20.29 -19.53
CA LYS A 131 12.54 -20.84 -20.13
C LYS A 131 13.52 -21.07 -18.99
N ASP A 132 14.09 -22.25 -18.94
CA ASP A 132 15.14 -22.59 -17.95
C ASP A 132 14.69 -22.44 -16.47
N GLY A 133 13.40 -22.63 -16.17
CA GLY A 133 12.85 -22.57 -14.82
C GLY A 133 12.54 -21.16 -14.30
N TYR A 134 12.67 -20.13 -15.15
CA TYR A 134 12.39 -18.75 -14.80
C TYR A 134 11.38 -18.12 -15.75
N LEU A 135 10.49 -17.28 -15.21
CA LEU A 135 9.58 -16.47 -15.96
C LEU A 135 10.04 -15.00 -15.86
N LYS A 136 10.39 -14.40 -16.99
CA LYS A 136 10.84 -13.01 -17.04
C LYS A 136 9.66 -12.07 -17.20
N VAL A 137 9.71 -10.91 -16.56
CA VAL A 137 8.65 -9.90 -16.63
C VAL A 137 8.35 -9.50 -18.07
N GLU A 138 9.37 -9.36 -18.92
CA GLU A 138 9.19 -8.96 -20.32
C GLU A 138 8.40 -9.98 -21.15
N GLN A 139 8.40 -11.27 -20.75
CA GLN A 139 7.58 -12.30 -21.42
C GLN A 139 6.11 -12.11 -21.10
N VAL A 140 5.80 -11.74 -19.86
CA VAL A 140 4.43 -11.50 -19.37
C VAL A 140 3.89 -10.18 -19.94
N GLU A 141 4.70 -9.13 -19.93
CA GLU A 141 4.36 -7.85 -20.57
C GLU A 141 4.04 -8.02 -22.05
N LYS A 142 4.88 -8.73 -22.82
CA LYS A 142 4.66 -9.02 -24.23
C LYS A 142 3.38 -9.83 -24.50
N LEU A 143 3.05 -10.79 -23.63
CA LEU A 143 1.81 -11.54 -23.73
C LEU A 143 0.60 -10.59 -23.62
N LEU A 144 0.61 -9.73 -22.62
CA LEU A 144 -0.48 -8.76 -22.39
C LEU A 144 -0.56 -7.70 -23.50
N GLU A 145 0.58 -7.12 -23.88
CA GLU A 145 0.67 -6.12 -24.95
C GLU A 145 0.15 -6.65 -26.30
N ALA A 146 0.47 -7.91 -26.64
CA ALA A 146 0.01 -8.53 -27.89
C ALA A 146 -1.53 -8.63 -27.94
N GLU A 147 -2.17 -9.04 -26.84
CA GLU A 147 -3.63 -9.10 -26.76
C GLU A 147 -4.26 -7.71 -26.76
N LEU A 148 -3.70 -6.78 -26.00
CA LEU A 148 -4.21 -5.39 -25.97
C LEU A 148 -4.09 -4.74 -27.35
N LYS A 149 -3.00 -4.92 -28.07
CA LYS A 149 -2.82 -4.43 -29.44
C LYS A 149 -3.83 -5.01 -30.40
N LYS A 150 -4.15 -6.31 -30.30
CA LYS A 150 -5.19 -6.96 -31.08
C LYS A 150 -6.57 -6.34 -30.80
N ARG A 151 -6.93 -6.16 -29.53
CA ARG A 151 -8.19 -5.52 -29.12
C ARG A 151 -8.24 -4.05 -29.56
N GLU A 152 -7.15 -3.32 -29.43
CA GLU A 152 -7.07 -1.92 -29.89
C GLU A 152 -7.33 -1.79 -31.40
N SER A 153 -6.86 -2.75 -32.20
CA SER A 153 -7.12 -2.77 -33.66
C SER A 153 -8.62 -2.93 -33.94
N ALA A 154 -9.29 -3.85 -33.25
CA ALA A 154 -10.74 -4.02 -33.40
C ALA A 154 -11.53 -2.76 -32.96
N ILE A 155 -11.07 -2.06 -31.92
CA ILE A 155 -11.67 -0.77 -31.51
C ILE A 155 -11.45 0.31 -32.57
N LYS A 156 -10.29 0.36 -33.22
CA LYS A 156 -10.02 1.31 -34.31
C LYS A 156 -10.99 1.08 -35.48
N GLU A 157 -11.23 -0.17 -35.87
CA GLU A 157 -12.20 -0.54 -36.89
C GLU A 157 -13.62 -0.05 -36.55
N LYS A 158 -14.07 -0.28 -35.30
CA LYS A 158 -15.36 0.23 -34.81
C LYS A 158 -15.44 1.76 -34.86
N ILE A 159 -14.39 2.48 -34.51
CA ILE A 159 -14.34 3.95 -34.60
C ILE A 159 -14.46 4.42 -36.06
N GLU A 160 -13.81 3.75 -37.01
CA GLU A 160 -13.91 4.10 -38.45
C GLU A 160 -15.31 3.81 -39.00
N ASP A 161 -15.93 2.68 -38.62
CA ASP A 161 -17.32 2.38 -38.97
C ASP A 161 -18.29 3.44 -38.40
N ALA A 162 -18.15 3.80 -37.13
CA ALA A 162 -18.93 4.86 -36.49
C ALA A 162 -18.76 6.21 -37.20
N LYS A 163 -17.55 6.57 -37.65
CA LYS A 163 -17.29 7.78 -38.45
C LYS A 163 -18.00 7.74 -39.80
N SER A 164 -18.00 6.57 -40.45
CA SER A 164 -18.69 6.36 -41.74
C SER A 164 -20.21 6.55 -41.62
N LYS A 165 -20.80 5.91 -40.58
CA LYS A 165 -22.22 6.03 -40.25
C LYS A 165 -22.62 7.48 -39.95
N ALA A 166 -21.81 8.18 -39.16
CA ALA A 166 -22.05 9.59 -38.85
C ALA A 166 -22.02 10.48 -40.12
N LYS A 167 -21.10 10.20 -41.06
CA LYS A 167 -21.00 10.94 -42.33
C LYS A 167 -22.18 10.66 -43.29
N SER A 168 -22.72 9.44 -43.27
CA SER A 168 -23.89 9.07 -44.09
C SER A 168 -25.23 9.54 -43.50
N GLY A 169 -25.21 10.22 -42.34
CA GLY A 169 -26.42 10.71 -41.67
C GLY A 169 -27.03 9.71 -40.69
N ASP A 170 -26.51 8.50 -40.56
CA ASP A 170 -26.95 7.52 -39.56
C ASP A 170 -26.33 7.81 -38.20
N SER A 171 -26.75 8.92 -37.61
CA SER A 171 -26.23 9.38 -36.33
C SER A 171 -26.55 8.42 -35.19
N GLN A 172 -27.67 7.69 -35.25
CA GLN A 172 -28.08 6.80 -34.17
C GLN A 172 -27.19 5.57 -34.09
N SER A 173 -26.88 4.92 -35.20
CA SER A 173 -25.95 3.80 -35.25
C SER A 173 -24.51 4.24 -34.89
N ALA A 174 -24.11 5.44 -35.34
CA ALA A 174 -22.81 6.00 -34.97
C ALA A 174 -22.69 6.22 -33.46
N ILE A 175 -23.72 6.74 -32.80
CA ILE A 175 -23.76 6.93 -31.33
C ILE A 175 -23.64 5.57 -30.62
N GLN A 176 -24.34 4.54 -31.09
CA GLN A 176 -24.25 3.19 -30.47
C GLN A 176 -22.83 2.64 -30.55
N GLU A 177 -22.16 2.73 -31.72
CA GLU A 177 -20.76 2.27 -31.85
C GLU A 177 -19.79 3.05 -30.98
N TYR A 178 -19.92 4.39 -30.93
CA TYR A 178 -19.07 5.19 -30.02
C TYR A 178 -19.34 4.89 -28.55
N ARG A 179 -20.58 4.60 -28.14
CA ARG A 179 -20.88 4.17 -26.77
C ARG A 179 -20.22 2.81 -26.45
N ALA A 180 -20.26 1.86 -27.37
CA ALA A 180 -19.57 0.57 -27.22
C ALA A 180 -18.04 0.72 -27.09
N VAL A 181 -17.44 1.71 -27.78
CA VAL A 181 -16.02 2.06 -27.54
C VAL A 181 -15.82 2.71 -26.16
N LEU A 182 -16.75 3.55 -25.73
CA LEU A 182 -16.67 4.21 -24.40
C LEU A 182 -16.76 3.22 -23.23
N GLU A 183 -17.46 2.10 -23.40
CA GLU A 183 -17.49 0.99 -22.42
C GLU A 183 -16.12 0.38 -22.19
N GLN A 184 -15.21 0.45 -23.18
CA GLN A 184 -13.84 -0.03 -23.08
C GLN A 184 -12.87 1.02 -22.48
N LYS A 185 -13.38 2.08 -21.86
CA LYS A 185 -12.59 3.24 -21.38
C LYS A 185 -11.49 2.87 -20.37
N CYS A 186 -11.66 1.79 -19.63
CA CYS A 186 -10.68 1.37 -18.65
C CYS A 186 -9.44 0.74 -19.33
N LEU A 187 -9.64 -0.18 -20.28
CA LEU A 187 -8.53 -0.80 -21.02
C LEU A 187 -7.92 0.15 -22.06
N PHE A 188 -8.75 0.99 -22.70
CA PHE A 188 -8.35 1.84 -23.84
C PHE A 188 -8.79 3.30 -23.64
N PRO A 189 -8.30 3.99 -22.59
CA PRO A 189 -8.75 5.35 -22.27
C PRO A 189 -8.50 6.34 -23.43
N GLY A 190 -7.42 6.20 -24.20
CA GLY A 190 -7.16 7.05 -25.36
C GLY A 190 -8.25 6.94 -26.44
N LYS A 191 -8.67 5.71 -26.76
CA LYS A 191 -9.75 5.47 -27.76
C LYS A 191 -11.12 5.91 -27.22
N ALA A 192 -11.37 5.70 -25.95
CA ALA A 192 -12.57 6.19 -25.29
C ALA A 192 -12.66 7.73 -25.30
N LYS A 193 -11.55 8.45 -25.14
CA LYS A 193 -11.50 9.92 -25.30
C LYS A 193 -11.88 10.36 -26.71
N ASP A 194 -11.41 9.65 -27.74
CA ASP A 194 -11.78 9.94 -29.14
C ASP A 194 -13.26 9.71 -29.37
N ALA A 195 -13.79 8.58 -28.85
CA ALA A 195 -15.24 8.29 -28.92
C ALA A 195 -16.07 9.35 -28.15
N ALA A 196 -15.65 9.74 -26.96
CA ALA A 196 -16.32 10.78 -26.18
C ALA A 196 -16.38 12.13 -26.90
N LYS A 197 -15.29 12.53 -27.58
CA LYS A 197 -15.26 13.74 -28.41
C LYS A 197 -16.25 13.64 -29.61
N ALA A 198 -16.33 12.46 -30.22
CA ALA A 198 -17.25 12.22 -31.32
C ALA A 198 -18.72 12.26 -30.85
N LEU A 199 -19.04 11.62 -29.72
CA LEU A 199 -20.35 11.67 -29.09
C LEU A 199 -20.81 13.10 -28.80
N LYS A 200 -19.94 13.95 -28.26
CA LYS A 200 -20.22 15.38 -28.03
C LYS A 200 -20.57 16.10 -29.30
N LYS A 201 -19.87 15.84 -30.42
CA LYS A 201 -20.19 16.41 -31.75
C LYS A 201 -21.55 15.96 -32.29
N LEU A 202 -21.99 14.77 -31.89
CA LEU A 202 -23.31 14.22 -32.24
C LEU A 202 -24.44 14.67 -31.29
N GLY A 203 -24.14 15.59 -30.34
CA GLY A 203 -25.13 16.16 -29.43
C GLY A 203 -25.39 15.32 -28.17
N VAL A 204 -24.60 14.28 -27.90
CA VAL A 204 -24.74 13.49 -26.68
C VAL A 204 -24.12 14.24 -25.51
N THR A 205 -24.87 14.41 -24.43
CA THR A 205 -24.46 15.16 -23.21
C THR A 205 -24.11 14.26 -22.03
N ASP A 206 -24.71 13.08 -21.93
CA ASP A 206 -24.53 12.10 -20.85
C ASP A 206 -23.31 11.19 -21.10
N ILE A 207 -22.12 11.78 -21.16
CA ILE A 207 -20.89 11.06 -21.45
C ILE A 207 -20.11 10.83 -20.14
N ALA A 208 -19.84 9.55 -19.84
CA ALA A 208 -19.02 9.17 -18.69
C ALA A 208 -17.61 9.80 -18.77
N GLN A 209 -17.06 10.16 -17.62
CA GLN A 209 -15.70 10.68 -17.53
C GLN A 209 -14.70 9.67 -18.08
N VAL A 210 -13.75 10.16 -18.88
CA VAL A 210 -12.63 9.39 -19.41
C VAL A 210 -11.33 10.05 -18.96
N PHE A 211 -10.47 9.26 -18.38
CA PHE A 211 -9.17 9.68 -17.85
C PHE A 211 -8.09 9.66 -18.95
N ASP A 212 -6.91 10.21 -18.63
CA ASP A 212 -5.76 10.13 -19.51
C ASP A 212 -5.23 8.71 -19.61
N ALA A 213 -4.64 8.38 -20.77
CA ALA A 213 -3.94 7.11 -20.93
C ALA A 213 -2.54 7.21 -20.32
N PRO A 214 -2.09 6.17 -19.60
CA PRO A 214 -0.72 6.10 -19.13
C PRO A 214 0.31 6.11 -20.26
N VAL A 215 1.52 6.50 -19.94
CA VAL A 215 2.64 6.54 -20.87
C VAL A 215 3.37 5.20 -20.90
N PHE A 216 3.29 4.48 -22.01
CA PHE A 216 4.00 3.23 -22.26
C PHE A 216 5.17 3.37 -23.24
N GLU A 217 5.41 4.57 -23.80
CA GLU A 217 6.55 4.79 -24.69
C GLU A 217 7.86 4.56 -23.94
N ALA A 218 8.70 3.63 -24.46
CA ALA A 218 9.83 3.07 -23.72
C ALA A 218 10.82 4.12 -23.20
N GLY A 219 11.20 5.11 -24.03
CA GLY A 219 12.16 6.15 -23.61
C GLY A 219 11.61 7.06 -22.52
N ARG A 220 10.33 7.39 -22.62
CA ARG A 220 9.65 8.24 -21.62
C ARG A 220 9.36 7.45 -20.34
N SER A 221 8.95 6.18 -20.46
CA SER A 221 8.76 5.28 -19.33
C SER A 221 10.04 5.12 -18.51
N ALA A 222 11.16 4.81 -19.17
CA ALA A 222 12.45 4.69 -18.52
C ALA A 222 12.93 5.99 -17.84
N LYS A 223 12.58 7.16 -18.40
CA LYS A 223 12.85 8.43 -17.75
C LYS A 223 12.02 8.61 -16.48
N ILE A 224 10.72 8.27 -16.52
CA ILE A 224 9.83 8.35 -15.34
C ILE A 224 10.35 7.44 -14.23
N GLU A 225 10.69 6.19 -14.55
CA GLU A 225 11.22 5.23 -13.57
C GLU A 225 12.51 5.73 -12.90
N ARG A 226 13.46 6.23 -13.68
CA ARG A 226 14.70 6.83 -13.13
C ARG A 226 14.39 8.01 -12.20
N THR A 227 13.49 8.91 -12.61
CA THR A 227 13.11 10.07 -11.80
C THR A 227 12.47 9.62 -10.47
N MET A 228 11.65 8.56 -10.49
CA MET A 228 11.07 7.97 -9.29
C MET A 228 12.13 7.33 -8.38
N VAL A 229 13.09 6.59 -8.94
CA VAL A 229 14.21 6.01 -8.19
C VAL A 229 15.06 7.10 -7.54
N GLU A 230 15.42 8.15 -8.29
CA GLU A 230 16.16 9.29 -7.74
C GLU A 230 15.37 9.99 -6.62
N GLY A 231 14.04 10.07 -6.75
CA GLY A 231 13.15 10.56 -5.69
C GLY A 231 13.21 9.71 -4.44
N LEU A 232 13.17 8.39 -4.58
CA LEU A 232 13.27 7.44 -3.46
C LEU A 232 14.65 7.52 -2.78
N VAL A 233 15.73 7.68 -3.55
CA VAL A 233 17.07 7.90 -2.99
C VAL A 233 17.11 9.18 -2.16
N ALA A 234 16.58 10.28 -2.69
CA ALA A 234 16.54 11.55 -1.98
C ALA A 234 15.70 11.45 -0.67
N GLU A 235 14.55 10.76 -0.73
CA GLU A 235 13.71 10.50 0.43
C GLU A 235 14.45 9.68 1.50
N ASN A 236 15.14 8.60 1.10
CA ASN A 236 15.93 7.77 2.00
C ASN A 236 17.12 8.52 2.62
N GLN A 237 17.65 9.53 1.94
CA GLN A 237 18.66 10.45 2.45
C GLN A 237 18.06 11.61 3.26
N ALA A 238 16.74 11.61 3.46
CA ALA A 238 15.98 12.66 4.11
C ALA A 238 16.10 14.05 3.42
N ASP A 239 16.41 14.06 2.12
CA ASP A 239 16.30 15.25 1.26
C ASP A 239 14.88 15.33 0.68
N TYR A 240 13.93 15.64 1.55
CA TYR A 240 12.50 15.59 1.24
C TYR A 240 12.08 16.63 0.21
N LEU A 241 12.75 17.81 0.15
CA LEU A 241 12.47 18.81 -0.87
C LEU A 241 12.89 18.33 -2.26
N LYS A 242 14.01 17.62 -2.35
CA LYS A 242 14.44 17.00 -3.60
C LYS A 242 13.52 15.84 -3.99
N ALA A 243 13.10 15.01 -3.04
CA ALA A 243 12.14 13.92 -3.27
C ALA A 243 10.79 14.48 -3.78
N GLU A 244 10.23 15.50 -3.14
CA GLU A 244 9.01 16.20 -3.57
C GLU A 244 9.11 16.69 -5.02
N LYS A 245 10.22 17.34 -5.37
CA LYS A 245 10.47 17.84 -6.72
C LYS A 245 10.50 16.72 -7.75
N LEU A 246 11.20 15.63 -7.47
CA LEU A 246 11.37 14.50 -8.39
C LEU A 246 10.06 13.73 -8.57
N TYR A 247 9.33 13.43 -7.51
CA TYR A 247 8.01 12.79 -7.62
C TYR A 247 6.99 13.67 -8.35
N SER A 248 7.01 15.00 -8.11
CA SER A 248 6.19 15.95 -8.87
C SER A 248 6.58 16.02 -10.35
N GLU A 249 7.86 15.87 -10.69
CA GLU A 249 8.31 15.79 -12.08
C GLU A 249 7.81 14.50 -12.73
N ALA A 250 7.92 13.35 -12.07
CA ALA A 250 7.40 12.08 -12.56
C ALA A 250 5.89 12.16 -12.82
N HIS A 251 5.11 12.71 -11.89
CA HIS A 251 3.66 12.92 -12.08
C HIS A 251 3.36 13.82 -13.30
N ARG A 252 4.11 14.91 -13.51
CA ARG A 252 3.91 15.77 -14.70
C ARG A 252 4.27 15.06 -16.01
N MET A 253 5.21 14.11 -16.00
CA MET A 253 5.55 13.31 -17.18
C MET A 253 4.44 12.29 -17.52
N ASP A 254 3.76 11.74 -16.52
CA ASP A 254 2.63 10.84 -16.68
C ASP A 254 1.56 11.09 -15.60
N PRO A 255 0.59 11.99 -15.85
CA PRO A 255 -0.50 12.25 -14.91
C PRO A 255 -1.44 11.07 -14.66
N ALA A 256 -1.42 10.04 -15.52
CA ALA A 256 -2.23 8.84 -15.38
C ALA A 256 -1.55 7.75 -14.54
N ASP A 257 -0.28 7.94 -14.16
CA ASP A 257 0.46 7.05 -13.27
C ASP A 257 0.15 7.40 -11.80
N PRO A 258 -0.50 6.52 -11.03
CA PRO A 258 -0.85 6.81 -9.62
C PRO A 258 0.36 6.71 -8.68
N ALA A 259 1.45 6.05 -9.08
CA ALA A 259 2.60 5.83 -8.20
C ALA A 259 3.26 7.13 -7.71
N PRO A 260 3.54 8.14 -8.56
CA PRO A 260 4.09 9.41 -8.08
C PRO A 260 3.22 10.10 -7.04
N LEU A 261 1.89 10.09 -7.22
CA LEU A 261 0.96 10.66 -6.25
C LEU A 261 0.96 9.90 -4.92
N ARG A 262 1.07 8.55 -4.98
CA ARG A 262 1.20 7.73 -3.78
C ARG A 262 2.45 8.08 -2.98
N TYR A 263 3.61 8.25 -3.65
CA TYR A 263 4.85 8.65 -3.00
C TYR A 263 4.77 10.06 -2.43
N LEU A 264 4.20 11.02 -3.16
CA LEU A 264 3.96 12.38 -2.65
C LEU A 264 3.01 12.39 -1.45
N GLY A 265 1.93 11.63 -1.49
CA GLY A 265 0.98 11.55 -0.38
C GLY A 265 1.62 11.03 0.91
N GLU A 266 2.41 9.97 0.81
CA GLU A 266 3.14 9.42 1.96
C GLU A 266 4.25 10.36 2.44
N LEU A 267 5.01 10.97 1.54
CA LEU A 267 6.04 11.97 1.86
C LEU A 267 5.44 13.16 2.63
N TYR A 268 4.33 13.72 2.14
CA TYR A 268 3.66 14.83 2.85
C TYR A 268 3.09 14.40 4.20
N ARG A 269 2.55 13.19 4.28
CA ARG A 269 1.91 12.71 5.51
C ARG A 269 2.92 12.35 6.60
N HIS A 270 4.00 11.65 6.24
CA HIS A 270 4.97 11.10 7.19
C HIS A 270 6.16 12.00 7.43
N ASP A 271 6.75 12.52 6.37
CA ASP A 271 8.07 13.12 6.44
C ASP A 271 8.03 14.65 6.49
N ILE A 272 7.07 15.28 5.80
CA ILE A 272 6.93 16.74 5.78
C ILE A 272 5.88 17.22 6.80
N GLY A 273 4.88 16.39 7.11
CA GLY A 273 3.79 16.75 8.02
C GLY A 273 2.72 17.68 7.39
N ASP A 274 2.74 17.88 6.07
CA ASP A 274 1.72 18.66 5.34
C ASP A 274 0.51 17.77 4.97
N TRP A 275 -0.37 17.57 5.94
CA TRP A 275 -1.56 16.73 5.75
C TRP A 275 -2.57 17.30 4.76
N GLY A 276 -2.57 18.61 4.53
CA GLY A 276 -3.40 19.25 3.52
C GLY A 276 -3.01 18.76 2.11
N LYS A 277 -1.72 18.82 1.80
CA LYS A 277 -1.19 18.28 0.55
C LYS A 277 -1.34 16.77 0.46
N ALA A 278 -1.10 16.02 1.54
CA ALA A 278 -1.28 14.57 1.56
C ALA A 278 -2.71 14.16 1.17
N ARG A 279 -3.74 14.81 1.77
CA ARG A 279 -5.15 14.57 1.41
C ARG A 279 -5.40 14.79 -0.07
N LYS A 280 -4.91 15.90 -0.61
CA LYS A 280 -5.08 16.21 -2.03
C LYS A 280 -4.52 15.11 -2.93
N MET A 281 -3.32 14.59 -2.63
CA MET A 281 -2.72 13.50 -3.41
C MET A 281 -3.54 12.22 -3.31
N PHE A 282 -4.00 11.86 -2.12
CA PHE A 282 -4.80 10.66 -1.92
C PHE A 282 -6.19 10.76 -2.54
N ASP A 283 -6.85 11.91 -2.45
CA ASP A 283 -8.15 12.16 -3.10
C ASP A 283 -8.02 12.07 -4.63
N GLU A 284 -6.92 12.58 -5.20
CA GLU A 284 -6.64 12.48 -6.63
C GLU A 284 -6.45 11.02 -7.07
N ILE A 285 -5.72 10.19 -6.30
CA ILE A 285 -5.61 8.74 -6.56
C ILE A 285 -6.99 8.08 -6.55
N LEU A 286 -7.87 8.41 -5.60
CA LEU A 286 -9.19 7.80 -5.51
C LEU A 286 -10.16 8.28 -6.60
N ALA A 287 -9.93 9.46 -7.15
CA ALA A 287 -10.74 10.04 -8.24
C ALA A 287 -10.38 9.49 -9.63
N MET A 288 -9.18 8.90 -9.81
CA MET A 288 -8.70 8.37 -11.08
C MET A 288 -8.69 6.82 -11.09
N PRO A 289 -8.60 6.16 -12.26
CA PRO A 289 -8.25 4.75 -12.31
C PRO A 289 -6.89 4.53 -11.66
N GLY A 290 -6.86 3.76 -10.59
CA GLY A 290 -5.66 3.48 -9.83
C GLY A 290 -5.46 1.98 -9.65
N ASP A 291 -4.21 1.55 -9.55
CA ASP A 291 -3.91 0.19 -9.15
C ASP A 291 -4.37 -0.07 -7.71
N PRO A 292 -4.70 -1.33 -7.36
CA PRO A 292 -5.20 -1.65 -6.02
C PRO A 292 -4.26 -1.23 -4.87
N LEU A 293 -2.94 -1.27 -5.08
CA LEU A 293 -1.96 -0.85 -4.06
C LEU A 293 -2.04 0.66 -3.80
N SER A 294 -2.03 1.49 -4.85
CA SER A 294 -2.10 2.94 -4.69
C SER A 294 -3.42 3.38 -4.05
N ARG A 295 -4.53 2.76 -4.44
CA ARG A 295 -5.85 3.00 -3.83
C ARG A 295 -5.89 2.60 -2.36
N ALA A 296 -5.32 1.44 -2.02
CA ALA A 296 -5.24 0.98 -0.63
C ALA A 296 -4.39 1.93 0.24
N VAL A 297 -3.23 2.37 -0.26
CA VAL A 297 -2.39 3.35 0.45
C VAL A 297 -3.12 4.67 0.65
N ALA A 298 -3.83 5.16 -0.37
CA ALA A 298 -4.62 6.38 -0.26
C ALA A 298 -5.75 6.26 0.78
N MET A 299 -6.51 5.17 0.76
CA MET A 299 -7.56 4.92 1.76
C MET A 299 -6.99 4.80 3.17
N HIS A 300 -5.85 4.12 3.35
CA HIS A 300 -5.18 4.01 4.63
C HIS A 300 -4.72 5.39 5.15
N GLY A 301 -4.03 6.17 4.30
CA GLY A 301 -3.57 7.52 4.65
C GLY A 301 -4.71 8.45 5.04
N LEU A 302 -5.76 8.49 4.23
CA LEU A 302 -6.99 9.25 4.53
C LEU A 302 -7.67 8.76 5.81
N GLY A 303 -7.76 7.43 5.99
CA GLY A 303 -8.33 6.83 7.18
C GLY A 303 -7.62 7.27 8.46
N LYS A 304 -6.28 7.21 8.46
CA LYS A 304 -5.47 7.67 9.60
C LYS A 304 -5.69 9.16 9.89
N MET A 305 -5.64 10.01 8.88
CA MET A 305 -5.85 11.45 9.05
C MET A 305 -7.28 11.76 9.54
N THR A 306 -8.28 11.04 9.05
CA THR A 306 -9.69 11.21 9.46
C THR A 306 -9.91 10.82 10.92
N ILE A 307 -9.24 9.75 11.41
CA ILE A 307 -9.24 9.41 12.83
C ILE A 307 -8.66 10.54 13.68
N HIS A 308 -7.56 11.12 13.24
CA HIS A 308 -6.93 12.23 13.96
C HIS A 308 -7.75 13.54 13.95
N ASP A 309 -8.63 13.71 12.96
CA ASP A 309 -9.60 14.81 12.95
C ASP A 309 -10.80 14.56 13.90
N GLY A 310 -10.83 13.43 14.58
CA GLY A 310 -11.90 13.04 15.51
C GLY A 310 -13.03 12.23 14.87
N GLU A 311 -13.00 11.97 13.58
CA GLU A 311 -14.01 11.16 12.86
C GLU A 311 -13.64 9.65 12.89
N PHE A 312 -13.51 9.08 14.09
CA PHE A 312 -12.93 7.77 14.32
C PHE A 312 -13.58 6.66 13.48
N LYS A 313 -14.91 6.52 13.53
CA LYS A 313 -15.64 5.44 12.80
C LYS A 313 -15.47 5.54 11.28
N LYS A 314 -15.47 6.76 10.75
CA LYS A 314 -15.27 7.01 9.32
C LYS A 314 -13.86 6.62 8.89
N GLY A 315 -12.86 7.03 9.66
CA GLY A 315 -11.47 6.69 9.38
C GLY A 315 -11.20 5.19 9.50
N LEU A 316 -11.79 4.51 10.49
CA LEU A 316 -11.71 3.05 10.64
C LEU A 316 -12.32 2.34 9.42
N GLY A 317 -13.48 2.78 8.92
CA GLY A 317 -14.09 2.25 7.70
C GLY A 317 -13.23 2.43 6.45
N LEU A 318 -12.50 3.55 6.33
CA LEU A 318 -11.52 3.77 5.25
C LEU A 318 -10.34 2.78 5.35
N MET A 319 -9.82 2.52 6.55
CA MET A 319 -8.75 1.54 6.74
C MET A 319 -9.19 0.11 6.44
N GLU A 320 -10.41 -0.27 6.83
CA GLU A 320 -10.98 -1.56 6.46
C GLU A 320 -11.18 -1.69 4.94
N SER A 321 -11.55 -0.60 4.27
CA SER A 321 -11.65 -0.56 2.82
C SER A 321 -10.28 -0.69 2.16
N SER A 322 -9.25 -0.09 2.74
CA SER A 322 -7.85 -0.22 2.28
C SER A 322 -7.42 -1.69 2.20
N VAL A 323 -7.60 -2.45 3.29
CA VAL A 323 -7.15 -3.86 3.31
C VAL A 323 -8.04 -4.79 2.48
N ARG A 324 -9.27 -4.40 2.16
CA ARG A 324 -10.11 -5.10 1.17
C ARG A 324 -9.64 -4.83 -0.25
N GLU A 325 -9.19 -3.61 -0.53
CA GLU A 325 -8.64 -3.24 -1.85
C GLU A 325 -7.33 -3.97 -2.12
N TYR A 326 -6.38 -3.85 -1.19
CA TYR A 326 -5.08 -4.53 -1.24
C TYR A 326 -4.53 -4.76 0.16
N PRO A 327 -3.97 -5.94 0.48
CA PRO A 327 -3.44 -6.23 1.80
C PRO A 327 -2.17 -5.41 2.08
N LEU A 328 -2.23 -4.57 3.12
CA LEU A 328 -1.11 -3.75 3.59
C LEU A 328 -0.81 -4.11 5.06
N ALA A 329 0.42 -4.54 5.35
CA ALA A 329 0.83 -4.88 6.72
C ALA A 329 0.65 -3.70 7.68
N LEU A 330 0.99 -2.48 7.23
CA LEU A 330 0.80 -1.26 8.01
C LEU A 330 -0.68 -1.01 8.34
N ALA A 331 -1.58 -1.20 7.37
CA ALA A 331 -3.02 -1.01 7.60
C ALA A 331 -3.58 -2.07 8.56
N TYR A 332 -3.14 -3.32 8.46
CA TYR A 332 -3.51 -4.36 9.41
C TYR A 332 -3.01 -4.05 10.83
N ARG A 333 -1.78 -3.56 11.00
CA ARG A 333 -1.27 -3.12 12.31
C ARG A 333 -2.12 -1.99 12.88
N ASN A 334 -2.42 -0.98 12.10
CA ASN A 334 -3.27 0.12 12.55
C ASN A 334 -4.68 -0.34 12.92
N LEU A 335 -5.29 -1.21 12.13
CA LEU A 335 -6.60 -1.79 12.44
C LEU A 335 -6.59 -2.59 13.74
N SER A 336 -5.53 -3.36 14.02
CA SER A 336 -5.43 -4.12 15.28
C SER A 336 -5.43 -3.19 16.50
N VAL A 337 -4.66 -2.10 16.43
CA VAL A 337 -4.60 -1.11 17.51
C VAL A 337 -5.95 -0.43 17.72
N TYR A 338 -6.58 0.04 16.64
CA TYR A 338 -7.85 0.76 16.76
C TYR A 338 -8.99 -0.15 17.23
N TRP A 339 -9.06 -1.40 16.78
CA TRP A 339 -10.06 -2.35 17.28
C TRP A 339 -9.81 -2.75 18.73
N ASN A 340 -8.54 -2.85 19.15
CA ASN A 340 -8.21 -3.05 20.57
C ASN A 340 -8.68 -1.87 21.42
N SER A 341 -8.55 -0.64 20.95
CA SER A 341 -9.02 0.55 21.67
C SER A 341 -10.54 0.63 21.77
N GLU A 342 -11.26 0.05 20.81
CA GLU A 342 -12.71 -0.11 20.85
C GLU A 342 -13.18 -1.30 21.72
N GLY A 343 -12.24 -2.07 22.28
CA GLY A 343 -12.55 -3.24 23.11
C GLY A 343 -12.86 -4.52 22.33
N ASP A 344 -12.72 -4.52 21.00
CA ASP A 344 -12.89 -5.72 20.15
C ASP A 344 -11.57 -6.48 20.00
N ALA A 345 -11.21 -7.21 21.06
CA ALA A 345 -9.97 -7.99 21.10
C ALA A 345 -9.91 -9.07 19.99
N ALA A 346 -11.05 -9.62 19.58
CA ALA A 346 -11.09 -10.66 18.56
C ALA A 346 -10.72 -10.11 17.18
N LYS A 347 -11.23 -8.94 16.81
CA LYS A 347 -10.82 -8.25 15.58
C LYS A 347 -9.37 -7.77 15.65
N ALA A 348 -8.94 -7.27 16.80
CA ALA A 348 -7.56 -6.86 17.00
C ALA A 348 -6.59 -8.02 16.73
N ASP A 349 -6.82 -9.19 17.34
CA ASP A 349 -6.02 -10.41 17.13
C ASP A 349 -6.07 -10.88 15.66
N TYR A 350 -7.24 -10.84 15.04
CA TYR A 350 -7.39 -11.16 13.61
C TYR A 350 -6.45 -10.30 12.74
N TYR A 351 -6.40 -8.99 12.97
CA TYR A 351 -5.57 -8.11 12.16
C TYR A 351 -4.08 -8.23 12.46
N VAL A 352 -3.68 -8.53 13.72
CA VAL A 352 -2.29 -8.88 14.05
C VAL A 352 -1.84 -10.12 13.24
N LYS A 353 -2.67 -11.17 13.23
CA LYS A 353 -2.39 -12.39 12.45
C LYS A 353 -2.27 -12.09 10.96
N LYS A 354 -3.15 -11.25 10.41
CA LYS A 354 -3.06 -10.84 9.00
C LYS A 354 -1.77 -10.06 8.69
N ALA A 355 -1.30 -9.21 9.57
CA ALA A 355 -0.02 -8.53 9.40
C ALA A 355 1.16 -9.51 9.37
N LEU A 356 1.16 -10.50 10.28
CA LEU A 356 2.19 -11.55 10.33
C LEU A 356 2.14 -12.51 9.13
N GLU A 357 0.94 -12.86 8.64
CA GLU A 357 0.77 -13.71 7.45
C GLU A 357 1.37 -13.06 6.19
N LEU A 358 1.31 -11.73 6.07
CA LEU A 358 1.87 -11.02 4.94
C LEU A 358 3.40 -11.03 4.89
N ASP A 359 4.03 -10.85 6.05
CA ASP A 359 5.49 -10.87 6.17
C ASP A 359 5.90 -11.39 7.55
N PRO A 360 6.02 -12.73 7.68
CA PRO A 360 6.30 -13.38 8.95
C PRO A 360 7.75 -13.22 9.41
N LYS A 361 8.62 -12.65 8.59
CA LYS A 361 10.05 -12.46 8.90
C LYS A 361 10.41 -10.98 9.10
N ASP A 362 9.48 -10.07 8.85
CA ASP A 362 9.72 -8.65 9.04
C ASP A 362 9.85 -8.32 10.52
N ALA A 363 11.01 -7.79 10.91
CA ALA A 363 11.33 -7.47 12.30
C ALA A 363 10.33 -6.49 12.90
N TYR A 364 9.82 -5.55 12.10
CA TYR A 364 8.86 -4.56 12.55
C TYR A 364 7.49 -5.19 12.84
N ASN A 365 7.01 -6.08 11.98
CA ASN A 365 5.77 -6.83 12.20
C ASN A 365 5.87 -7.74 13.43
N LEU A 366 7.01 -8.43 13.59
CA LEU A 366 7.27 -9.30 14.73
C LEU A 366 7.25 -8.53 16.04
N VAL A 367 7.96 -7.39 16.12
CA VAL A 367 8.03 -6.58 17.33
C VAL A 367 6.70 -5.87 17.61
N PHE A 368 5.96 -5.47 16.58
CA PHE A 368 4.61 -4.96 16.76
C PHE A 368 3.68 -6.02 17.39
N ALA A 369 3.70 -7.24 16.85
CA ALA A 369 2.93 -8.36 17.42
C ALA A 369 3.37 -8.66 18.86
N ALA A 370 4.68 -8.61 19.15
CA ALA A 370 5.21 -8.78 20.50
C ALA A 370 4.70 -7.72 21.48
N ALA A 371 4.59 -6.44 21.05
CA ALA A 371 4.00 -5.40 21.90
C ALA A 371 2.54 -5.69 22.24
N PHE A 372 1.78 -6.22 21.28
CA PHE A 372 0.41 -6.65 21.50
C PHE A 372 0.31 -7.87 22.44
N MET A 373 1.17 -8.88 22.25
CA MET A 373 1.28 -10.08 23.08
C MET A 373 1.63 -9.73 24.53
N ALA A 374 2.54 -8.81 24.73
CA ALA A 374 2.95 -8.38 26.07
C ALA A 374 1.77 -7.79 26.86
N GLY A 375 0.90 -7.01 26.22
CA GLY A 375 -0.32 -6.48 26.81
C GLY A 375 -1.38 -7.53 27.14
N ASN A 376 -1.33 -8.69 26.50
CA ASN A 376 -2.29 -9.80 26.63
C ASN A 376 -1.78 -10.97 27.48
N GLY A 377 -0.73 -10.76 28.30
CA GLY A 377 -0.24 -11.76 29.26
C GLY A 377 0.85 -12.70 28.74
N HIS A 378 1.31 -12.53 27.49
CA HIS A 378 2.39 -13.31 26.87
C HIS A 378 3.76 -12.60 26.95
N GLY A 379 4.06 -12.00 28.10
CA GLY A 379 5.23 -11.12 28.29
C GLY A 379 6.59 -11.80 28.04
N GLU A 380 6.78 -13.08 28.42
CA GLU A 380 8.04 -13.79 28.21
C GLU A 380 8.31 -14.04 26.72
N GLU A 381 7.31 -14.49 25.97
CA GLU A 381 7.41 -14.71 24.51
C GLU A 381 7.64 -13.39 23.77
N ALA A 382 6.90 -12.36 24.14
CA ALA A 382 7.08 -11.01 23.60
C ALA A 382 8.50 -10.48 23.82
N LEU A 383 9.05 -10.67 25.04
CA LEU A 383 10.40 -10.25 25.38
C LEU A 383 11.47 -11.02 24.58
N LYS A 384 11.24 -12.30 24.31
CA LYS A 384 12.11 -13.10 23.44
C LYS A 384 12.15 -12.53 22.02
N ILE A 385 10.99 -12.29 21.42
CA ILE A 385 10.89 -11.67 20.08
C ILE A 385 11.58 -10.31 20.06
N ALA A 386 11.35 -9.48 21.08
CA ALA A 386 11.97 -8.16 21.17
C ALA A 386 13.50 -8.25 21.17
N LYS A 387 14.09 -9.13 21.98
CA LYS A 387 15.55 -9.33 22.08
C LYS A 387 16.15 -9.83 20.77
N GLU A 388 15.48 -10.75 20.07
CA GLU A 388 15.94 -11.30 18.79
C GLU A 388 15.97 -10.24 17.68
N ASN A 389 15.14 -9.20 17.79
CA ASN A 389 14.99 -8.16 16.76
C ASN A 389 15.54 -6.79 17.17
N GLU A 390 16.07 -6.64 18.39
CA GLU A 390 16.52 -5.36 18.92
C GLU A 390 17.60 -4.68 18.07
N ALA A 391 18.56 -5.45 17.60
CA ALA A 391 19.66 -4.93 16.76
C ALA A 391 19.18 -4.34 15.43
N LEU A 392 18.05 -4.83 14.91
CA LEU A 392 17.45 -4.37 13.67
C LEU A 392 16.60 -3.10 13.85
N LEU A 393 16.14 -2.82 15.08
CA LEU A 393 15.17 -1.77 15.37
C LEU A 393 15.60 -0.88 16.58
N PRO A 394 16.80 -0.29 16.57
CA PRO A 394 17.40 0.32 17.75
C PRO A 394 16.71 1.60 18.29
N GLY A 395 15.74 2.14 17.56
CA GLY A 395 14.93 3.30 17.95
C GLY A 395 13.44 3.03 17.79
N SER A 396 12.99 1.78 17.99
CA SER A 396 11.60 1.41 17.78
C SER A 396 10.71 1.73 18.99
N TYR A 397 9.62 2.44 18.74
CA TYR A 397 8.55 2.68 19.70
C TYR A 397 7.93 1.37 20.22
N ASN A 398 7.71 0.40 19.32
CA ASN A 398 7.14 -0.90 19.68
C ASN A 398 8.09 -1.74 20.55
N LEU A 399 9.41 -1.66 20.34
CA LEU A 399 10.37 -2.27 21.26
C LEU A 399 10.28 -1.64 22.64
N ALA A 400 10.22 -0.31 22.72
CA ALA A 400 10.02 0.38 23.98
C ALA A 400 8.73 -0.07 24.68
N ALA A 401 7.65 -0.26 23.92
CA ALA A 401 6.39 -0.77 24.44
C ALA A 401 6.49 -2.18 25.02
N VAL A 402 7.21 -3.11 24.36
CA VAL A 402 7.46 -4.46 24.90
C VAL A 402 8.24 -4.38 26.23
N TYR A 403 9.34 -3.61 26.24
CA TYR A 403 10.17 -3.49 27.45
C TYR A 403 9.46 -2.80 28.61
N ALA A 404 8.61 -1.79 28.33
CA ALA A 404 7.80 -1.13 29.36
C ALA A 404 6.81 -2.11 30.01
N GLN A 405 6.10 -2.90 29.20
CA GLN A 405 5.15 -3.90 29.65
C GLN A 405 5.83 -5.08 30.37
N ALA A 406 7.07 -5.40 30.00
CA ALA A 406 7.91 -6.40 30.69
C ALA A 406 8.61 -5.87 31.95
N GLY A 407 8.31 -4.64 32.43
CA GLY A 407 8.88 -4.03 33.60
C GLY A 407 10.33 -3.54 33.45
N GLN A 408 10.88 -3.54 32.24
CA GLN A 408 12.25 -3.07 31.96
C GLN A 408 12.24 -1.57 31.62
N LYS A 409 11.89 -0.77 32.60
CA LYS A 409 11.68 0.68 32.49
C LYS A 409 12.86 1.42 31.84
N ASP A 410 14.08 1.20 32.33
CA ASP A 410 15.23 1.96 31.84
C ASP A 410 15.53 1.71 30.37
N LYS A 411 15.32 0.47 29.90
CA LYS A 411 15.47 0.10 28.53
C LYS A 411 14.36 0.73 27.66
N ALA A 412 13.13 0.75 28.14
CA ALA A 412 12.02 1.40 27.47
C ALA A 412 12.28 2.91 27.29
N LEU A 413 12.75 3.59 28.35
CA LEU A 413 13.09 5.02 28.30
C LEU A 413 14.25 5.31 27.34
N GLU A 414 15.29 4.48 27.33
CA GLU A 414 16.41 4.59 26.38
C GLU A 414 15.92 4.52 24.93
N LEU A 415 15.08 3.52 24.61
CA LEU A 415 14.53 3.32 23.28
C LEU A 415 13.61 4.48 22.84
N LEU A 416 12.75 4.98 23.74
CA LEU A 416 11.91 6.15 23.46
C LEU A 416 12.74 7.40 23.25
N LYS A 417 13.80 7.61 24.06
CA LYS A 417 14.70 8.75 23.85
C LYS A 417 15.38 8.70 22.48
N ARG A 418 15.84 7.53 22.09
CA ARG A 418 16.41 7.32 20.73
C ARG A 418 15.36 7.53 19.67
N HIS A 419 14.14 6.99 19.84
CA HIS A 419 13.05 7.16 18.92
C HIS A 419 12.76 8.64 18.68
N PHE A 420 12.50 9.41 19.72
CA PHE A 420 12.11 10.82 19.60
C PHE A 420 13.24 11.76 19.16
N PHE A 421 14.50 11.52 19.56
CA PHE A 421 15.58 12.49 19.38
C PHE A 421 16.72 12.05 18.47
N GLU A 422 16.79 10.79 18.10
CA GLU A 422 17.79 10.31 17.15
C GLU A 422 17.18 9.92 15.82
N TYR A 423 15.94 9.41 15.81
CA TYR A 423 15.27 8.86 14.63
C TYR A 423 14.10 9.72 14.11
N GLU A 424 13.30 10.34 15.01
CA GLU A 424 12.25 11.24 14.54
C GLU A 424 12.81 12.65 14.30
N ARG A 425 12.80 13.06 13.04
CA ARG A 425 13.43 14.30 12.58
C ARG A 425 12.54 15.51 12.75
N TYR A 426 11.23 15.33 12.57
CA TYR A 426 10.31 16.45 12.56
C TYR A 426 9.74 16.76 13.92
N GLN A 427 9.89 18.00 14.34
CA GLN A 427 9.39 18.46 15.62
C GLN A 427 7.88 18.25 15.76
N ALA A 428 7.11 18.52 14.71
CA ALA A 428 5.65 18.38 14.75
C ALA A 428 5.22 16.92 14.95
N VAL A 429 5.84 15.97 14.23
CA VAL A 429 5.59 14.54 14.38
C VAL A 429 6.01 14.07 15.75
N ARG A 430 7.22 14.38 16.17
CA ARG A 430 7.75 14.03 17.50
C ARG A 430 6.88 14.55 18.63
N THR A 431 6.47 15.82 18.59
CA THR A 431 5.59 16.41 19.63
C THR A 431 4.29 15.62 19.73
N LYS A 432 3.72 15.23 18.59
CA LYS A 432 2.52 14.43 18.53
C LYS A 432 2.74 13.03 19.12
N GLU A 433 3.79 12.33 18.70
CA GLU A 433 4.13 10.99 19.21
C GLU A 433 4.43 11.01 20.72
N MET A 434 5.07 12.05 21.23
CA MET A 434 5.26 12.23 22.68
C MET A 434 3.93 12.39 23.42
N MET A 435 2.97 13.14 22.85
CA MET A 435 1.64 13.27 23.44
C MET A 435 0.88 11.95 23.41
N GLU A 436 0.99 11.23 22.32
CA GLU A 436 0.39 9.92 22.13
C GLU A 436 0.96 8.89 23.11
N ALA A 437 2.28 8.85 23.32
CA ALA A 437 2.92 7.96 24.28
C ALA A 437 2.40 8.14 25.72
N ARG A 438 2.01 9.35 26.11
CA ARG A 438 1.44 9.63 27.46
C ARG A 438 0.09 8.96 27.70
N VAL A 439 -0.68 8.74 26.66
CA VAL A 439 -2.03 8.14 26.74
C VAL A 439 -2.05 6.70 26.26
N ASP A 440 -0.96 6.22 25.66
CA ASP A 440 -0.86 4.86 25.16
C ASP A 440 -0.80 3.86 26.34
N ALA A 441 -1.73 2.90 26.34
CA ALA A 441 -1.84 1.87 27.37
C ALA A 441 -0.58 1.01 27.51
N VAL A 442 0.22 0.86 26.45
CA VAL A 442 1.47 0.07 26.48
C VAL A 442 2.52 0.66 27.43
N PHE A 443 2.43 1.96 27.76
CA PHE A 443 3.30 2.65 28.71
C PHE A 443 2.65 2.89 30.08
N ALA A 444 1.49 2.29 30.34
CA ALA A 444 0.77 2.49 31.60
C ALA A 444 1.63 2.24 32.85
N SER A 445 2.56 1.28 32.78
CA SER A 445 3.49 0.94 33.89
C SER A 445 4.50 2.03 34.19
N ILE A 446 4.82 2.90 33.24
CA ILE A 446 5.85 3.95 33.38
C ILE A 446 5.30 5.37 33.21
N LYS A 447 4.02 5.55 32.93
CA LYS A 447 3.41 6.85 32.60
C LYS A 447 3.59 7.95 33.66
N ASN A 448 3.74 7.56 34.93
CA ASN A 448 3.95 8.47 36.07
C ASN A 448 5.43 8.59 36.48
N ASP A 449 6.33 7.90 35.77
CA ASP A 449 7.76 8.02 36.03
C ASP A 449 8.26 9.42 35.64
N PRO A 450 9.01 10.13 36.53
CA PRO A 450 9.47 11.48 36.22
C PRO A 450 10.32 11.59 34.95
N GLN A 451 11.12 10.56 34.62
CA GLN A 451 11.93 10.54 33.41
C GLN A 451 11.03 10.38 32.16
N PHE A 452 10.00 9.52 32.22
CA PHE A 452 9.04 9.37 31.13
C PHE A 452 8.25 10.67 30.89
N VAL A 453 7.80 11.32 31.97
CA VAL A 453 7.09 12.60 31.88
C VAL A 453 7.99 13.67 31.27
N ALA A 454 9.24 13.79 31.73
CA ALA A 454 10.21 14.73 31.17
C ALA A 454 10.49 14.45 29.71
N LEU A 455 10.75 13.18 29.35
CA LEU A 455 11.03 12.73 27.99
C LEU A 455 9.88 13.08 27.02
N THR A 456 8.67 12.82 27.42
CA THR A 456 7.47 13.07 26.60
C THR A 456 7.01 14.52 26.62
N SER A 457 7.52 15.36 27.51
CA SER A 457 7.31 16.83 27.49
C SER A 457 8.29 17.58 26.57
N GLY A 458 9.26 16.88 25.97
CA GLY A 458 10.30 17.49 25.15
C GLY A 458 11.41 18.15 25.96
N ALA A 459 11.43 17.98 27.31
CA ALA A 459 12.39 18.63 28.20
C ALA A 459 13.82 18.09 28.05
N ASP A 460 13.98 16.83 27.67
CA ASP A 460 15.27 16.11 27.62
C ASP A 460 16.07 16.35 26.34
N GLY A 461 15.50 16.98 25.33
CA GLY A 461 16.16 17.17 24.04
C GLY A 461 16.11 18.60 23.58
N LYS A 462 17.26 19.21 23.39
CA LYS A 462 17.34 20.35 22.48
C LYS A 462 17.25 19.81 21.07
N LEU A 463 16.22 20.26 20.35
CA LEU A 463 16.07 19.97 18.95
C LEU A 463 17.19 20.65 18.19
N ASP A 464 18.15 19.88 17.75
CA ASP A 464 19.10 20.31 16.75
C ASP A 464 18.51 19.95 15.37
N ALA A 465 17.87 20.94 14.76
CA ALA A 465 17.27 20.82 13.41
C ALA A 465 18.32 20.47 12.32
N ALA A 466 19.59 20.56 12.66
CA ALA A 466 20.71 20.29 11.75
C ALA A 466 21.28 18.86 11.87
N ARG A 467 20.80 18.06 12.84
CA ARG A 467 21.32 16.69 12.97
C ARG A 467 20.83 15.79 11.86
N PRO A 468 21.74 15.14 11.10
CA PRO A 468 21.32 14.10 10.17
C PRO A 468 20.70 12.94 10.94
N MET A 469 19.58 12.42 10.45
CA MET A 469 18.96 11.22 11.02
C MET A 469 19.90 10.02 10.88
N LYS A 470 19.94 9.19 11.92
CA LYS A 470 20.51 7.85 11.82
C LYS A 470 19.48 6.95 11.14
N ALA A 471 19.89 6.28 10.04
CA ALA A 471 19.08 5.20 9.47
C ALA A 471 18.92 4.09 10.51
N GLN A 472 17.72 3.54 10.65
CA GLN A 472 17.53 2.35 11.50
C GLN A 472 18.19 1.15 10.80
N PRO A 473 19.02 0.34 11.50
CA PRO A 473 19.50 -0.92 10.99
C PRO A 473 18.28 -1.81 10.71
N GLY A 474 18.16 -2.35 9.51
CA GLY A 474 16.99 -3.13 9.10
C GLY A 474 15.87 -2.32 8.45
N ALA A 475 15.80 -1.00 8.61
CA ALA A 475 15.31 -0.18 7.53
C ALA A 475 16.19 -0.46 6.33
N ALA A 476 15.62 -0.71 5.15
CA ALA A 476 16.42 -0.81 3.94
C ALA A 476 17.44 0.34 3.97
N PRO A 477 18.75 0.09 3.84
CA PRO A 477 19.71 1.17 3.88
C PRO A 477 19.27 2.19 2.85
N PRO A 478 19.48 3.48 3.10
CA PRO A 478 19.36 4.46 2.06
C PRO A 478 20.19 3.89 0.89
N GLY A 479 19.52 3.58 -0.19
CA GLY A 479 20.14 2.91 -1.31
C GLY A 479 21.36 3.70 -1.74
N ASN A 480 22.51 3.06 -1.75
CA ASN A 480 23.68 3.52 -2.49
C ASN A 480 23.51 3.18 -3.95
#